data_119d670862932dc245a3b2251a64c077
#
_entry.id   119d670862932dc245a3b2251a64c077
#
_cell.length_a   1.000
_cell.length_b   1.000
_cell.length_c   1.000
_cell.angle_alpha   90.00
_cell.angle_beta   90.00
_cell.angle_gamma   90.00
#
_symmetry.space_group_name_H-M   'P 1'
#
loop_
_entity.id
_entity.type
_entity.pdbx_description
1 polymer ?
#
loop_
_entity_poly.entity_id
_entity_poly.type
_entity_poly.pdbx_seq_one_letter_code
_entity_poly.pdbx_strand_id
1 'polypeptide(L)'
;RTGIANLRVQFNKVHGFYIEVTTGQVDKVPDDYRRRQTLKNAERFITPELKAFEDKALSAQERALAREKWLFEQVLDQLQAHIPQLTRVARALAALDALCALTERALTLDWNAPQFVAEPCIDITQGRHPVVQARLAELSSGNFIANDTRLGPKARMQIITGPNMGGKSTYMRQVALIVLLASMGSYVPASACRLGPIDAIHTRIGAADDLANAQSTFMLEMTEGAQILHSATPHSLVLMDEIGRGTSTFDGLALASGIATHLHDKTRAFTLFATHYFELTELPAKARHAVNMHVAAAEAGADIVFLHELQPGPASRSYGIQVARLAGMPAAVVNHARHALAALEGQQTASREQVDLFAPPPAAMDTGPSAAEAALAALDPDALSPREALDALYALKK
;
A
#
# COMPACT_ATOMS: atom_id res chain seq x y z
N ARG A 1 -12.20 -26.94 73.49
CA ARG A 1 -11.88 -28.36 73.72
C ARG A 1 -10.53 -28.55 74.43
N THR A 2 -9.46 -27.90 73.99
CA THR A 2 -8.11 -28.14 74.46
C THR A 2 -7.61 -27.17 75.57
N GLY A 3 -8.17 -25.98 75.68
CA GLY A 3 -7.68 -24.93 76.57
C GLY A 3 -6.31 -24.34 76.21
N ILE A 4 -5.81 -24.67 75.04
CA ILE A 4 -4.49 -24.22 74.55
C ILE A 4 -4.63 -22.82 73.92
N ALA A 5 -4.07 -21.77 74.56
CA ALA A 5 -4.32 -20.40 74.16
C ALA A 5 -3.76 -20.03 72.76
N ASN A 6 -2.67 -20.69 72.32
CA ASN A 6 -1.99 -20.36 71.07
C ASN A 6 -2.17 -21.41 69.96
N LEU A 7 -3.21 -22.23 70.06
CA LEU A 7 -3.55 -23.19 69.04
C LEU A 7 -4.08 -22.49 67.80
N ARG A 8 -3.53 -22.83 66.62
CA ARG A 8 -3.93 -22.30 65.30
C ARG A 8 -4.19 -23.43 64.35
N VAL A 9 -5.31 -23.40 63.67
CA VAL A 9 -5.58 -24.26 62.48
C VAL A 9 -5.15 -23.49 61.23
N GLN A 10 -4.27 -24.09 60.46
CA GLN A 10 -3.70 -23.45 59.25
C GLN A 10 -3.64 -24.46 58.10
N PHE A 11 -3.48 -23.93 56.90
CA PHE A 11 -3.34 -24.72 55.67
C PHE A 11 -2.01 -24.35 55.00
N ASN A 12 -1.31 -25.34 54.47
CA ASN A 12 -0.12 -25.21 53.66
C ASN A 12 -0.20 -26.13 52.45
N LYS A 13 0.19 -25.65 51.28
CA LYS A 13 0.12 -26.44 50.02
C LYS A 13 0.91 -27.76 50.08
N VAL A 14 1.96 -27.83 50.86
CA VAL A 14 2.83 -29.02 50.97
C VAL A 14 2.29 -30.03 52.00
N HIS A 15 1.75 -29.52 53.12
CA HIS A 15 1.37 -30.33 54.27
C HIS A 15 -0.14 -30.38 54.52
N GLY A 16 -0.96 -29.69 53.73
CA GLY A 16 -2.40 -29.61 53.91
C GLY A 16 -2.81 -28.87 55.19
N PHE A 17 -3.96 -29.23 55.77
CA PHE A 17 -4.43 -28.65 57.03
C PHE A 17 -3.66 -29.22 58.23
N TYR A 18 -3.34 -28.37 59.15
CA TYR A 18 -2.63 -28.74 60.38
C TYR A 18 -3.04 -27.83 61.55
N ILE A 19 -2.88 -28.37 62.75
CA ILE A 19 -3.03 -27.67 64.02
C ILE A 19 -1.67 -27.37 64.52
N GLU A 20 -1.31 -26.08 64.67
CA GLU A 20 -0.02 -25.67 65.21
C GLU A 20 -0.12 -25.30 66.70
N VAL A 21 0.73 -25.87 67.49
CA VAL A 21 0.81 -25.66 68.95
C VAL A 21 2.26 -25.30 69.27
N THR A 22 2.46 -24.27 70.09
CA THR A 22 3.81 -23.84 70.53
C THR A 22 4.41 -24.89 71.44
N THR A 23 5.74 -25.10 71.37
CA THR A 23 6.49 -26.14 72.11
C THR A 23 6.20 -26.14 73.59
N GLY A 24 5.99 -24.98 74.24
CA GLY A 24 5.68 -24.83 75.64
C GLY A 24 4.27 -25.29 76.10
N GLN A 25 3.39 -25.74 75.17
CA GLN A 25 2.04 -26.18 75.43
C GLN A 25 1.72 -27.56 74.82
N VAL A 26 2.75 -28.26 74.37
CA VAL A 26 2.61 -29.60 73.74
C VAL A 26 2.06 -30.60 74.69
N ASP A 27 2.39 -30.51 75.97
CA ASP A 27 1.94 -31.43 77.07
C ASP A 27 0.42 -31.35 77.30
N LYS A 28 -0.28 -30.34 76.79
CA LYS A 28 -1.74 -30.15 76.86
C LYS A 28 -2.49 -30.67 75.64
N VAL A 29 -1.74 -31.23 74.70
CA VAL A 29 -2.34 -31.74 73.45
C VAL A 29 -3.03 -33.04 73.74
N PRO A 30 -4.31 -33.21 73.33
CA PRO A 30 -5.08 -34.48 73.52
C PRO A 30 -4.47 -35.65 72.75
N ASP A 31 -4.70 -36.87 73.24
CA ASP A 31 -4.17 -38.10 72.63
C ASP A 31 -4.65 -38.38 71.19
N ASP A 32 -5.76 -37.80 70.76
CA ASP A 32 -6.28 -37.90 69.41
C ASP A 32 -5.54 -37.03 68.40
N TYR A 33 -4.64 -36.17 68.84
CA TYR A 33 -3.77 -35.34 67.97
C TYR A 33 -2.56 -36.15 67.54
N ARG A 34 -2.48 -36.47 66.27
CA ARG A 34 -1.33 -37.15 65.69
C ARG A 34 -0.29 -36.12 65.22
N ARG A 35 0.95 -36.23 65.73
CA ARG A 35 2.05 -35.38 65.38
C ARG A 35 2.38 -35.58 63.89
N ARG A 36 2.48 -34.45 63.15
CA ARG A 36 2.78 -34.43 61.72
C ARG A 36 4.17 -33.85 61.42
N GLN A 37 4.59 -32.82 62.20
CA GLN A 37 5.86 -32.16 62.00
C GLN A 37 6.30 -31.45 63.27
N THR A 38 7.61 -31.52 63.60
CA THR A 38 8.22 -30.77 64.67
C THR A 38 9.01 -29.61 64.08
N LEU A 39 8.76 -28.40 64.57
CA LEU A 39 9.47 -27.17 64.24
C LEU A 39 10.27 -26.69 65.45
N LYS A 40 11.16 -25.69 65.27
CA LYS A 40 12.01 -25.15 66.32
C LYS A 40 11.25 -24.64 67.55
N ASN A 41 10.07 -23.99 67.33
CA ASN A 41 9.28 -23.33 68.36
C ASN A 41 7.81 -23.79 68.41
N ALA A 42 7.42 -24.77 67.60
CA ALA A 42 6.04 -25.27 67.53
C ALA A 42 6.04 -26.72 67.03
N GLU A 43 4.96 -27.41 67.32
CA GLU A 43 4.64 -28.71 66.71
C GLU A 43 3.34 -28.67 65.96
N ARG A 44 3.28 -29.39 64.85
CA ARG A 44 2.10 -29.51 63.99
C ARG A 44 1.43 -30.86 64.15
N PHE A 45 0.14 -30.82 64.34
CA PHE A 45 -0.70 -31.97 64.58
C PHE A 45 -1.82 -32.08 63.55
N ILE A 46 -2.36 -33.25 63.38
CA ILE A 46 -3.58 -33.50 62.61
C ILE A 46 -4.49 -34.40 63.48
N THR A 47 -5.80 -34.14 63.43
CA THR A 47 -6.81 -35.00 64.01
C THR A 47 -7.51 -35.78 62.91
N PRO A 48 -8.16 -36.98 63.26
CA PRO A 48 -8.97 -37.67 62.30
C PRO A 48 -10.09 -36.85 61.69
N GLU A 49 -10.69 -35.94 62.45
CA GLU A 49 -11.72 -35.01 62.01
C GLU A 49 -11.15 -33.98 61.02
N LEU A 50 -9.97 -33.40 61.33
CA LEU A 50 -9.31 -32.45 60.44
C LEU A 50 -8.85 -33.13 59.14
N LYS A 51 -8.39 -34.38 59.22
CA LYS A 51 -8.08 -35.18 58.01
C LYS A 51 -9.28 -35.48 57.15
N ALA A 52 -10.39 -35.88 57.77
CA ALA A 52 -11.64 -36.09 57.05
C ALA A 52 -12.19 -34.82 56.40
N PHE A 53 -12.00 -33.66 57.08
CA PHE A 53 -12.34 -32.35 56.50
C PHE A 53 -11.43 -32.01 55.33
N GLU A 54 -10.11 -32.21 55.44
CA GLU A 54 -9.13 -32.02 54.37
C GLU A 54 -9.51 -32.82 53.14
N ASP A 55 -9.74 -34.10 53.27
CA ASP A 55 -10.08 -34.99 52.17
C ASP A 55 -11.40 -34.56 51.52
N LYS A 56 -12.39 -34.13 52.31
CA LYS A 56 -13.65 -33.59 51.81
C LYS A 56 -13.48 -32.25 51.09
N ALA A 57 -12.68 -31.37 51.63
CA ALA A 57 -12.42 -30.02 51.02
C ALA A 57 -11.68 -30.15 49.71
N LEU A 58 -10.60 -30.93 49.67
CA LEU A 58 -9.80 -31.16 48.43
C LEU A 58 -10.67 -31.89 47.37
N SER A 59 -11.38 -32.94 47.76
CA SER A 59 -12.26 -33.64 46.81
C SER A 59 -13.44 -32.81 46.32
N ALA A 60 -13.91 -31.83 47.12
CA ALA A 60 -14.94 -30.90 46.68
C ALA A 60 -14.40 -29.92 45.64
N GLN A 61 -13.15 -29.41 45.83
CA GLN A 61 -12.50 -28.52 44.85
C GLN A 61 -12.24 -29.24 43.52
N GLU A 62 -11.73 -30.46 43.56
CA GLU A 62 -11.51 -31.28 42.36
C GLU A 62 -12.81 -31.54 41.60
N ARG A 63 -13.88 -31.93 42.36
CA ARG A 63 -15.20 -32.15 41.78
C ARG A 63 -15.81 -30.88 41.21
N ALA A 64 -15.62 -29.73 41.85
CA ALA A 64 -16.09 -28.45 41.35
C ALA A 64 -15.41 -28.10 40.03
N LEU A 65 -14.08 -28.24 39.96
CA LEU A 65 -13.29 -27.97 38.74
C LEU A 65 -13.69 -28.96 37.61
N ALA A 66 -13.84 -30.25 37.91
CA ALA A 66 -14.26 -31.22 36.92
C ALA A 66 -15.68 -30.92 36.39
N ARG A 67 -16.60 -30.47 37.27
CA ARG A 67 -17.97 -30.08 36.88
C ARG A 67 -17.98 -28.82 36.03
N GLU A 68 -17.17 -27.82 36.38
CA GLU A 68 -17.01 -26.59 35.61
C GLU A 68 -16.52 -26.90 34.19
N LYS A 69 -15.45 -27.70 34.09
CA LYS A 69 -14.91 -28.13 32.79
C LYS A 69 -15.98 -28.86 31.95
N TRP A 70 -16.70 -29.80 32.56
CA TRP A 70 -17.74 -30.51 31.87
C TRP A 70 -18.86 -29.60 31.39
N LEU A 71 -19.31 -28.63 32.21
CA LEU A 71 -20.33 -27.65 31.82
C LEU A 71 -19.86 -26.77 30.68
N PHE A 72 -18.58 -26.35 30.72
CA PHE A 72 -17.97 -25.57 29.65
C PHE A 72 -17.96 -26.34 28.31
N GLU A 73 -17.55 -27.60 28.35
CA GLU A 73 -17.62 -28.50 27.17
C GLU A 73 -19.05 -28.64 26.63
N GLN A 74 -20.04 -28.81 27.51
CA GLN A 74 -21.46 -28.87 27.09
C GLN A 74 -21.92 -27.55 26.40
N VAL A 75 -21.51 -26.43 26.92
CA VAL A 75 -21.83 -25.12 26.28
C VAL A 75 -21.20 -25.02 24.89
N LEU A 76 -19.94 -25.44 24.73
CA LEU A 76 -19.26 -25.45 23.45
C LEU A 76 -19.97 -26.39 22.45
N ASP A 77 -20.35 -27.60 22.88
CA ASP A 77 -21.06 -28.56 22.04
C ASP A 77 -22.43 -28.00 21.58
N GLN A 78 -23.17 -27.36 22.48
CA GLN A 78 -24.43 -26.71 22.12
C GLN A 78 -24.26 -25.58 21.14
N LEU A 79 -23.20 -24.77 21.29
CA LEU A 79 -22.89 -23.66 20.37
C LEU A 79 -22.54 -24.15 18.97
N GLN A 80 -21.89 -25.31 18.83
CA GLN A 80 -21.48 -25.85 17.53
C GLN A 80 -22.70 -26.01 16.58
N ALA A 81 -23.83 -26.42 17.06
CA ALA A 81 -25.05 -26.56 16.26
C ALA A 81 -25.54 -25.22 15.68
N HIS A 82 -25.21 -24.10 16.32
CA HIS A 82 -25.63 -22.76 15.93
C HIS A 82 -24.59 -21.99 15.11
N ILE A 83 -23.33 -22.48 14.96
CA ILE A 83 -22.26 -21.83 14.23
C ILE A 83 -22.67 -21.39 12.81
N PRO A 84 -23.34 -22.24 11.98
CA PRO A 84 -23.74 -21.82 10.64
C PRO A 84 -24.74 -20.65 10.65
N GLN A 85 -25.61 -20.57 11.63
CA GLN A 85 -26.59 -19.47 11.78
C GLN A 85 -25.88 -18.20 12.27
N LEU A 86 -25.03 -18.33 13.29
CA LEU A 86 -24.20 -17.20 13.79
C LEU A 86 -23.31 -16.62 12.70
N THR A 87 -22.69 -17.48 11.88
CA THR A 87 -21.88 -17.04 10.74
C THR A 87 -22.70 -16.28 9.70
N ARG A 88 -23.93 -16.74 9.40
CA ARG A 88 -24.83 -16.02 8.49
C ARG A 88 -25.23 -14.65 9.05
N VAL A 89 -25.58 -14.59 10.33
CA VAL A 89 -25.93 -13.33 11.01
C VAL A 89 -24.72 -12.37 11.00
N ALA A 90 -23.54 -12.86 11.36
CA ALA A 90 -22.33 -12.05 11.36
C ALA A 90 -22.01 -11.47 9.97
N ARG A 91 -22.14 -12.28 8.91
CA ARG A 91 -21.98 -11.82 7.52
C ARG A 91 -23.01 -10.78 7.11
N ALA A 92 -24.27 -10.97 7.49
CA ALA A 92 -25.33 -10.01 7.20
C ALA A 92 -25.11 -8.67 7.92
N LEU A 93 -24.72 -8.72 9.20
CA LEU A 93 -24.37 -7.52 9.97
C LEU A 93 -23.14 -6.79 9.37
N ALA A 94 -22.10 -7.52 9.00
CA ALA A 94 -20.93 -6.94 8.37
C ALA A 94 -21.26 -6.26 7.03
N ALA A 95 -22.11 -6.89 6.21
CA ALA A 95 -22.56 -6.27 4.96
C ALA A 95 -23.40 -5.01 5.20
N LEU A 96 -24.30 -5.05 6.18
CA LEU A 96 -25.11 -3.89 6.56
C LEU A 96 -24.25 -2.74 7.09
N ASP A 97 -23.30 -3.05 7.96
CA ASP A 97 -22.37 -2.05 8.52
C ASP A 97 -21.55 -1.37 7.41
N ALA A 98 -20.99 -2.16 6.48
CA ALA A 98 -20.27 -1.62 5.32
C ALA A 98 -21.16 -0.71 4.45
N LEU A 99 -22.40 -1.14 4.15
CA LEU A 99 -23.34 -0.32 3.38
C LEU A 99 -23.73 0.97 4.12
N CYS A 100 -23.95 0.91 5.42
CA CYS A 100 -24.23 2.09 6.24
C CYS A 100 -23.06 3.06 6.23
N ALA A 101 -21.82 2.57 6.39
CA ALA A 101 -20.62 3.39 6.37
C ALA A 101 -20.41 4.09 5.00
N LEU A 102 -20.59 3.34 3.89
CA LEU A 102 -20.47 3.91 2.54
C LEU A 102 -21.58 4.95 2.26
N THR A 103 -22.80 4.67 2.69
CA THR A 103 -23.95 5.59 2.53
C THR A 103 -23.75 6.87 3.33
N GLU A 104 -23.32 6.75 4.59
CA GLU A 104 -23.05 7.91 5.46
C GLU A 104 -21.96 8.79 4.84
N ARG A 105 -20.87 8.20 4.34
CA ARG A 105 -19.81 8.96 3.64
C ARG A 105 -20.32 9.61 2.36
N ALA A 106 -21.13 8.93 1.58
CA ALA A 106 -21.72 9.49 0.37
C ALA A 106 -22.56 10.74 0.67
N LEU A 107 -23.41 10.67 1.70
CA LEU A 107 -24.30 11.78 2.09
C LEU A 107 -23.53 12.95 2.73
N THR A 108 -22.59 12.67 3.63
CA THR A 108 -21.87 13.71 4.37
C THR A 108 -20.79 14.42 3.54
N LEU A 109 -20.23 13.73 2.51
CA LEU A 109 -19.15 14.26 1.68
C LEU A 109 -19.60 14.65 0.26
N ASP A 110 -20.89 14.62 0.00
CA ASP A 110 -21.46 14.95 -1.31
C ASP A 110 -20.82 14.13 -2.44
N TRP A 111 -20.84 12.80 -2.28
CA TRP A 111 -20.37 11.87 -3.29
C TRP A 111 -21.53 11.36 -4.13
N ASN A 112 -21.26 11.09 -5.39
CA ASN A 112 -22.28 10.69 -6.36
C ASN A 112 -22.07 9.26 -6.86
N ALA A 113 -23.16 8.62 -7.29
CA ALA A 113 -23.12 7.27 -7.81
C ALA A 113 -22.36 7.21 -9.15
N PRO A 114 -21.34 6.34 -9.30
CA PRO A 114 -20.70 6.14 -10.58
C PRO A 114 -21.63 5.36 -11.53
N GLN A 115 -21.54 5.66 -12.82
CA GLN A 115 -22.21 4.93 -13.89
C GLN A 115 -21.22 3.97 -14.55
N PHE A 116 -21.49 2.68 -14.50
CA PHE A 116 -20.69 1.68 -15.22
C PHE A 116 -21.23 1.49 -16.65
N VAL A 117 -20.31 1.47 -17.61
CA VAL A 117 -20.60 1.32 -19.03
C VAL A 117 -19.73 0.23 -19.66
N ALA A 118 -20.17 -0.35 -20.78
CA ALA A 118 -19.40 -1.38 -21.46
C ALA A 118 -18.21 -0.81 -22.27
N GLU A 119 -18.30 0.45 -22.69
CA GLU A 119 -17.24 1.13 -23.44
C GLU A 119 -16.04 1.43 -22.51
N PRO A 120 -14.80 1.05 -22.89
CA PRO A 120 -13.62 1.36 -22.09
C PRO A 120 -13.41 2.88 -21.96
N CYS A 121 -13.63 3.41 -20.76
CA CYS A 121 -13.44 4.84 -20.47
C CYS A 121 -13.23 5.11 -18.98
N ILE A 122 -12.62 6.24 -18.67
CA ILE A 122 -12.59 6.88 -17.36
C ILE A 122 -12.98 8.34 -17.62
N ASP A 123 -14.24 8.67 -17.33
CA ASP A 123 -14.80 10.01 -17.54
C ASP A 123 -15.32 10.52 -16.19
N ILE A 124 -14.59 11.44 -15.60
CA ILE A 124 -14.83 12.00 -14.27
C ILE A 124 -15.02 13.50 -14.44
N THR A 125 -16.15 14.02 -13.96
CA THR A 125 -16.43 15.45 -13.94
C THR A 125 -16.33 15.97 -12.52
N GLN A 126 -15.58 17.07 -12.32
CA GLN A 126 -15.37 17.69 -11.01
C GLN A 126 -14.88 16.69 -9.95
N GLY A 127 -13.88 15.87 -10.32
CA GLY A 127 -13.26 14.93 -9.41
C GLY A 127 -12.52 15.63 -8.28
N ARG A 128 -12.58 15.07 -7.06
CA ARG A 128 -11.95 15.60 -5.86
C ARG A 128 -11.11 14.51 -5.18
N HIS A 129 -10.00 14.91 -4.58
CA HIS A 129 -9.17 13.97 -3.81
C HIS A 129 -9.73 13.85 -2.38
N PRO A 130 -10.30 12.71 -1.97
CA PRO A 130 -11.06 12.62 -0.72
C PRO A 130 -10.24 12.98 0.52
N VAL A 131 -8.99 12.53 0.58
CA VAL A 131 -8.10 12.76 1.73
C VAL A 131 -7.63 14.22 1.78
N VAL A 132 -7.23 14.78 0.64
CA VAL A 132 -6.75 16.18 0.59
C VAL A 132 -7.90 17.16 0.86
N GLN A 133 -9.08 16.90 0.30
CA GLN A 133 -10.29 17.69 0.57
C GLN A 133 -10.65 17.69 2.07
N ALA A 134 -10.65 16.52 2.71
CA ALA A 134 -10.91 16.40 4.14
C ALA A 134 -9.87 17.20 4.96
N ARG A 135 -8.60 17.09 4.59
CA ARG A 135 -7.52 17.79 5.31
C ARG A 135 -7.60 19.31 5.16
N LEU A 136 -7.95 19.83 3.99
CA LEU A 136 -8.16 21.26 3.77
C LEU A 136 -9.33 21.77 4.60
N ALA A 137 -10.44 21.00 4.68
CA ALA A 137 -11.60 21.35 5.50
C ALA A 137 -11.25 21.40 7.01
N GLU A 138 -10.49 20.41 7.53
CA GLU A 138 -10.01 20.39 8.92
C GLU A 138 -9.14 21.60 9.24
N LEU A 139 -8.26 21.99 8.33
CA LEU A 139 -7.32 23.11 8.53
C LEU A 139 -7.95 24.47 8.21
N SER A 140 -9.19 24.53 7.71
CA SER A 140 -9.82 25.75 7.19
C SER A 140 -8.93 26.48 6.16
N SER A 141 -8.15 25.72 5.37
CA SER A 141 -7.12 26.25 4.47
C SER A 141 -7.63 26.49 3.06
N GLY A 142 -8.93 26.63 2.85
CA GLY A 142 -9.59 26.86 1.55
C GLY A 142 -10.31 25.63 1.01
N ASN A 143 -10.81 25.75 -0.21
CA ASN A 143 -11.55 24.70 -0.89
C ASN A 143 -10.65 23.90 -1.81
N PHE A 144 -10.92 22.59 -1.93
CA PHE A 144 -10.27 21.74 -2.94
C PHE A 144 -10.72 22.15 -4.34
N ILE A 145 -9.77 22.31 -5.26
CA ILE A 145 -10.06 22.60 -6.67
C ILE A 145 -10.31 21.28 -7.40
N ALA A 146 -11.54 21.07 -7.82
CA ALA A 146 -11.96 19.88 -8.53
C ALA A 146 -11.45 19.87 -9.98
N ASN A 147 -11.13 18.69 -10.52
CA ASN A 147 -10.62 18.54 -11.88
C ASN A 147 -11.36 17.46 -12.66
N ASP A 148 -11.54 17.70 -13.95
CA ASP A 148 -12.07 16.72 -14.89
C ASP A 148 -11.00 15.73 -15.34
N THR A 149 -11.43 14.49 -15.64
CA THR A 149 -10.57 13.46 -16.26
C THR A 149 -11.34 12.82 -17.40
N ARG A 150 -10.76 12.83 -18.59
CA ARG A 150 -11.36 12.22 -19.78
C ARG A 150 -10.36 11.30 -20.46
N LEU A 151 -10.48 10.01 -20.18
CA LEU A 151 -9.76 8.94 -20.86
C LEU A 151 -10.78 8.02 -21.54
N GLY A 152 -10.50 7.65 -22.78
CA GLY A 152 -11.39 6.83 -23.57
C GLY A 152 -10.79 6.49 -24.95
N PRO A 153 -11.59 6.05 -25.92
CA PRO A 153 -11.07 5.63 -27.22
C PRO A 153 -10.26 6.69 -27.97
N LYS A 154 -10.58 7.97 -27.76
CA LYS A 154 -9.89 9.09 -28.44
C LYS A 154 -8.62 9.55 -27.72
N ALA A 155 -8.57 9.44 -26.40
CA ALA A 155 -7.44 9.85 -25.58
C ALA A 155 -7.24 8.82 -24.47
N ARG A 156 -6.26 7.94 -24.64
CA ARG A 156 -5.94 6.90 -23.65
C ARG A 156 -4.80 7.29 -22.72
N MET A 157 -4.01 8.28 -23.12
CA MET A 157 -2.85 8.75 -22.37
C MET A 157 -2.91 10.27 -22.21
N GLN A 158 -2.63 10.74 -21.00
CA GLN A 158 -2.40 12.16 -20.70
C GLN A 158 -0.94 12.34 -20.29
N ILE A 159 -0.20 13.19 -21.01
CA ILE A 159 1.12 13.67 -20.62
C ILE A 159 0.89 14.93 -19.79
N ILE A 160 1.23 14.88 -18.49
CA ILE A 160 0.89 15.91 -17.52
C ILE A 160 2.15 16.68 -17.14
N THR A 161 2.19 17.97 -17.47
CA THR A 161 3.32 18.85 -17.14
C THR A 161 2.91 19.93 -16.14
N GLY A 162 3.86 20.70 -15.67
CA GLY A 162 3.65 21.79 -14.70
C GLY A 162 4.53 21.70 -13.47
N PRO A 163 4.45 22.68 -12.57
CA PRO A 163 5.31 22.77 -11.38
C PRO A 163 5.03 21.63 -10.39
N ASN A 164 6.06 21.23 -9.63
CA ASN A 164 5.93 20.12 -8.67
C ASN A 164 4.90 20.39 -7.58
N MET A 165 4.75 21.62 -7.12
CA MET A 165 3.74 22.02 -6.13
C MET A 165 2.35 22.26 -6.75
N GLY A 166 2.21 22.13 -8.06
CA GLY A 166 0.95 22.38 -8.78
C GLY A 166 -0.12 21.34 -8.54
N GLY A 167 0.22 20.14 -8.04
CA GLY A 167 -0.78 19.10 -7.71
C GLY A 167 -0.87 17.95 -8.73
N LYS A 168 0.13 17.75 -9.62
CA LYS A 168 0.15 16.64 -10.60
C LYS A 168 -0.10 15.27 -9.95
N SER A 169 0.72 14.93 -8.95
CA SER A 169 0.61 13.66 -8.21
C SER A 169 -0.72 13.55 -7.45
N THR A 170 -1.23 14.66 -6.92
CA THR A 170 -2.55 14.71 -6.24
C THR A 170 -3.67 14.40 -7.21
N TYR A 171 -3.64 14.98 -8.42
CA TYR A 171 -4.61 14.71 -9.47
C TYR A 171 -4.58 13.22 -9.90
N MET A 172 -3.40 12.66 -10.12
CA MET A 172 -3.28 11.25 -10.52
C MET A 172 -3.83 10.31 -9.43
N ARG A 173 -3.46 10.55 -8.17
CA ARG A 173 -3.99 9.79 -7.03
C ARG A 173 -5.49 9.94 -6.87
N GLN A 174 -6.04 11.13 -7.10
CA GLN A 174 -7.48 11.39 -7.12
C GLN A 174 -8.20 10.47 -8.11
N VAL A 175 -7.71 10.38 -9.36
CA VAL A 175 -8.30 9.52 -10.39
C VAL A 175 -8.25 8.05 -9.96
N ALA A 176 -7.10 7.57 -9.47
CA ALA A 176 -6.97 6.20 -9.00
C ALA A 176 -7.91 5.89 -7.83
N LEU A 177 -8.05 6.80 -6.86
CA LEU A 177 -8.95 6.62 -5.72
C LEU A 177 -10.42 6.62 -6.14
N ILE A 178 -10.82 7.47 -7.09
CA ILE A 178 -12.19 7.48 -7.63
C ILE A 178 -12.50 6.14 -8.32
N VAL A 179 -11.59 5.64 -9.16
CA VAL A 179 -11.74 4.33 -9.82
C VAL A 179 -11.81 3.20 -8.79
N LEU A 180 -10.94 3.22 -7.77
CA LEU A 180 -10.94 2.22 -6.69
C LEU A 180 -12.25 2.23 -5.90
N LEU A 181 -12.71 3.40 -5.46
CA LEU A 181 -13.96 3.56 -4.71
C LEU A 181 -15.15 3.06 -5.52
N ALA A 182 -15.24 3.44 -6.80
CA ALA A 182 -16.28 2.95 -7.70
C ALA A 182 -16.26 1.43 -7.81
N SER A 183 -15.09 0.83 -8.01
CA SER A 183 -14.91 -0.62 -8.13
C SER A 183 -15.28 -1.39 -6.86
N MET A 184 -15.19 -0.75 -5.69
CA MET A 184 -15.67 -1.29 -4.41
C MET A 184 -17.19 -1.22 -4.24
N GLY A 185 -17.91 -0.54 -5.13
CA GLY A 185 -19.35 -0.29 -5.01
C GLY A 185 -19.70 0.94 -4.17
N SER A 186 -18.74 1.81 -3.91
CA SER A 186 -18.95 3.10 -3.24
C SER A 186 -19.42 4.17 -4.22
N TYR A 187 -20.07 5.20 -3.69
CA TYR A 187 -20.17 6.49 -4.35
C TYR A 187 -18.78 7.15 -4.40
N VAL A 188 -18.61 8.12 -5.28
CA VAL A 188 -17.29 8.71 -5.58
C VAL A 188 -17.29 10.23 -5.41
N PRO A 189 -16.15 10.83 -5.02
CA PRO A 189 -15.99 12.27 -4.86
C PRO A 189 -15.89 12.99 -6.22
N ALA A 190 -16.97 12.97 -6.96
CA ALA A 190 -17.10 13.64 -8.25
C ALA A 190 -18.56 14.08 -8.48
N SER A 191 -18.81 15.09 -9.32
CA SER A 191 -20.17 15.46 -9.67
C SER A 191 -20.82 14.46 -10.64
N ALA A 192 -20.00 13.84 -11.51
CA ALA A 192 -20.38 12.71 -12.36
C ALA A 192 -19.18 11.81 -12.62
N CYS A 193 -19.44 10.52 -12.78
CA CYS A 193 -18.39 9.54 -13.06
C CYS A 193 -18.95 8.43 -13.95
N ARG A 194 -18.34 8.22 -15.13
CA ARG A 194 -18.62 7.09 -16.02
C ARG A 194 -17.36 6.25 -16.15
N LEU A 195 -17.47 4.96 -15.85
CA LEU A 195 -16.35 4.02 -15.87
C LEU A 195 -16.66 2.82 -16.76
N GLY A 196 -15.78 2.53 -17.69
CA GLY A 196 -15.71 1.26 -18.38
C GLY A 196 -15.03 0.18 -17.52
N PRO A 197 -14.84 -1.03 -18.08
CA PRO A 197 -14.12 -2.10 -17.40
C PRO A 197 -12.66 -1.70 -17.10
N ILE A 198 -12.28 -1.70 -15.82
CA ILE A 198 -10.90 -1.52 -15.37
C ILE A 198 -10.51 -2.76 -14.59
N ASP A 199 -9.43 -3.42 -15.00
CA ASP A 199 -8.95 -4.68 -14.40
C ASP A 199 -7.91 -4.48 -13.30
N ALA A 200 -7.08 -3.45 -13.42
CA ALA A 200 -6.03 -3.15 -12.45
C ALA A 200 -5.67 -1.67 -12.41
N ILE A 201 -5.13 -1.22 -11.28
CA ILE A 201 -4.52 0.10 -11.11
C ILE A 201 -3.04 -0.13 -10.80
N HIS A 202 -2.19 0.35 -11.68
CA HIS A 202 -0.74 0.30 -11.52
C HIS A 202 -0.20 1.69 -11.21
N THR A 203 0.62 1.81 -10.17
CA THR A 203 1.13 3.12 -9.76
C THR A 203 2.64 3.09 -9.59
N ARG A 204 3.30 4.08 -10.15
CA ARG A 204 4.66 4.47 -9.82
C ARG A 204 4.64 5.95 -9.44
N ILE A 205 4.35 6.23 -8.16
CA ILE A 205 4.18 7.58 -7.62
C ILE A 205 5.04 7.71 -6.36
N GLY A 206 6.05 8.59 -6.43
CA GLY A 206 6.97 8.88 -5.33
C GLY A 206 8.00 7.77 -5.10
N ALA A 207 9.19 8.16 -4.63
CA ALA A 207 10.20 7.24 -4.13
C ALA A 207 10.12 7.24 -2.60
N ALA A 208 9.87 6.09 -1.99
CA ALA A 208 10.31 5.86 -0.63
C ALA A 208 11.72 5.27 -0.73
N ASP A 209 12.69 5.85 -0.02
CA ASP A 209 14.01 5.25 0.12
C ASP A 209 13.84 3.92 0.87
N ASP A 210 14.01 2.81 0.18
CA ASP A 210 14.07 1.50 0.82
C ASP A 210 15.49 1.27 1.36
N LEU A 211 15.78 1.94 2.46
CA LEU A 211 17.06 1.79 3.18
C LEU A 211 17.29 0.37 3.71
N ALA A 212 16.22 -0.43 3.84
CA ALA A 212 16.29 -1.78 4.38
C ALA A 212 16.92 -2.78 3.41
N ASN A 213 16.72 -2.60 2.10
CA ASN A 213 17.22 -3.51 1.07
C ASN A 213 18.45 -3.00 0.31
N ALA A 214 19.05 -1.86 0.72
CA ALA A 214 20.23 -1.25 0.10
C ALA A 214 20.13 -1.09 -1.44
N GLN A 215 18.91 -1.04 -1.98
CA GLN A 215 18.67 -0.80 -3.41
C GLN A 215 18.71 0.70 -3.69
N SER A 216 19.35 1.06 -4.79
CA SER A 216 19.27 2.43 -5.33
C SER A 216 17.80 2.77 -5.64
N THR A 217 17.36 3.98 -5.28
CA THR A 217 16.03 4.50 -5.63
C THR A 217 15.72 4.36 -7.12
N PHE A 218 16.74 4.53 -7.96
CA PHE A 218 16.61 4.33 -9.40
C PHE A 218 16.36 2.86 -9.80
N MET A 219 17.04 1.89 -9.14
CA MET A 219 16.80 0.47 -9.43
C MET A 219 15.38 0.06 -9.01
N LEU A 220 14.89 0.53 -7.86
CA LEU A 220 13.52 0.30 -7.43
C LEU A 220 12.53 0.89 -8.45
N GLU A 221 12.78 2.12 -8.89
CA GLU A 221 11.97 2.78 -9.91
C GLU A 221 11.90 1.98 -11.22
N MET A 222 13.02 1.48 -11.70
CA MET A 222 13.07 0.65 -12.91
C MET A 222 12.41 -0.70 -12.72
N THR A 223 12.55 -1.32 -11.56
CA THR A 223 11.89 -2.61 -11.24
C THR A 223 10.36 -2.47 -11.22
N GLU A 224 9.85 -1.44 -10.56
CA GLU A 224 8.41 -1.15 -10.54
C GLU A 224 7.89 -0.80 -11.93
N GLY A 225 8.62 0.03 -12.68
CA GLY A 225 8.30 0.34 -14.08
C GLY A 225 8.24 -0.90 -14.96
N ALA A 226 9.21 -1.81 -14.84
CA ALA A 226 9.24 -3.07 -15.57
C ALA A 226 8.05 -3.97 -15.23
N GLN A 227 7.71 -4.11 -13.95
CA GLN A 227 6.53 -4.86 -13.52
C GLN A 227 5.24 -4.31 -14.14
N ILE A 228 5.09 -2.99 -14.18
CA ILE A 228 3.92 -2.33 -14.80
C ILE A 228 3.87 -2.65 -16.29
N LEU A 229 4.99 -2.49 -17.01
CA LEU A 229 5.05 -2.74 -18.45
C LEU A 229 4.73 -4.20 -18.82
N HIS A 230 5.07 -5.15 -17.95
CA HIS A 230 4.78 -6.57 -18.16
C HIS A 230 3.36 -6.99 -17.77
N SER A 231 2.74 -6.32 -16.79
CA SER A 231 1.46 -6.75 -16.23
C SER A 231 0.25 -5.93 -16.69
N ALA A 232 0.46 -4.68 -17.11
CA ALA A 232 -0.62 -3.81 -17.53
C ALA A 232 -1.29 -4.29 -18.84
N THR A 233 -2.60 -4.17 -18.90
CA THR A 233 -3.45 -4.53 -20.04
C THR A 233 -4.10 -3.29 -20.67
N PRO A 234 -4.80 -3.40 -21.81
CA PRO A 234 -5.58 -2.30 -22.36
C PRO A 234 -6.73 -1.81 -21.47
N HIS A 235 -7.09 -2.56 -20.44
CA HIS A 235 -8.10 -2.19 -19.44
C HIS A 235 -7.52 -1.71 -18.12
N SER A 236 -6.20 -1.62 -17.99
CA SER A 236 -5.55 -1.13 -16.78
C SER A 236 -5.49 0.41 -16.76
N LEU A 237 -5.52 0.96 -15.55
CA LEU A 237 -5.14 2.35 -15.28
C LEU A 237 -3.69 2.40 -14.79
N VAL A 238 -2.83 3.11 -15.48
CA VAL A 238 -1.40 3.26 -15.16
C VAL A 238 -1.09 4.70 -14.78
N LEU A 239 -0.44 4.88 -13.63
CA LEU A 239 0.02 6.17 -13.12
C LEU A 239 1.55 6.16 -13.05
N MET A 240 2.19 7.00 -13.86
CA MET A 240 3.64 7.20 -13.88
C MET A 240 3.97 8.63 -13.45
N ASP A 241 4.66 8.78 -12.32
CA ASP A 241 5.00 10.09 -11.77
C ASP A 241 6.50 10.31 -11.79
N GLU A 242 6.93 11.19 -12.69
CA GLU A 242 8.30 11.71 -12.81
C GLU A 242 9.39 10.63 -12.94
N ILE A 243 9.10 9.57 -13.72
CA ILE A 243 10.04 8.47 -13.95
C ILE A 243 11.31 8.95 -14.67
N GLY A 244 12.47 8.40 -14.29
CA GLY A 244 13.79 8.71 -14.86
C GLY A 244 14.58 9.78 -14.08
N ARG A 245 14.13 10.22 -12.90
CA ARG A 245 14.83 11.24 -12.10
C ARG A 245 16.11 10.74 -11.42
N GLY A 246 16.23 9.44 -11.20
CA GLY A 246 17.34 8.85 -10.44
C GLY A 246 18.65 8.66 -11.22
N THR A 247 18.74 9.16 -12.46
CA THR A 247 19.91 9.01 -13.34
C THR A 247 20.26 10.32 -14.07
N SER A 248 21.17 10.26 -15.04
CA SER A 248 21.50 11.44 -15.86
C SER A 248 20.27 11.94 -16.64
N THR A 249 20.20 13.23 -16.93
CA THR A 249 19.04 13.83 -17.61
C THR A 249 18.72 13.16 -18.94
N PHE A 250 19.72 12.85 -19.76
CA PHE A 250 19.52 12.23 -21.07
C PHE A 250 19.07 10.76 -20.95
N ASP A 251 19.66 9.97 -20.04
CA ASP A 251 19.24 8.59 -19.79
C ASP A 251 17.81 8.55 -19.26
N GLY A 252 17.49 9.43 -18.30
CA GLY A 252 16.15 9.55 -17.73
C GLY A 252 15.09 9.91 -18.78
N LEU A 253 15.38 10.89 -19.64
CA LEU A 253 14.51 11.30 -20.75
C LEU A 253 14.31 10.15 -21.75
N ALA A 254 15.39 9.46 -22.16
CA ALA A 254 15.31 8.33 -23.09
C ALA A 254 14.47 7.18 -22.54
N LEU A 255 14.66 6.84 -21.25
CA LEU A 255 13.86 5.81 -20.57
C LEU A 255 12.39 6.22 -20.45
N ALA A 256 12.11 7.45 -20.01
CA ALA A 256 10.75 7.96 -19.90
C ALA A 256 10.03 7.97 -21.26
N SER A 257 10.73 8.35 -22.33
CA SER A 257 10.20 8.31 -23.71
C SER A 257 9.91 6.86 -24.15
N GLY A 258 10.83 5.93 -23.91
CA GLY A 258 10.62 4.51 -24.23
C GLY A 258 9.44 3.90 -23.48
N ILE A 259 9.31 4.19 -22.18
CA ILE A 259 8.20 3.72 -21.35
C ILE A 259 6.87 4.31 -21.83
N ALA A 260 6.80 5.63 -22.08
CA ALA A 260 5.61 6.30 -22.55
C ALA A 260 5.16 5.74 -23.91
N THR A 261 6.08 5.56 -24.85
CA THR A 261 5.82 4.96 -26.16
C THR A 261 5.31 3.52 -26.04
N HIS A 262 5.93 2.70 -25.18
CA HIS A 262 5.47 1.31 -24.96
C HIS A 262 4.05 1.26 -24.39
N LEU A 263 3.75 2.07 -23.37
CA LEU A 263 2.40 2.16 -22.77
C LEU A 263 1.37 2.61 -23.78
N HIS A 264 1.70 3.54 -24.70
CA HIS A 264 0.81 4.01 -25.72
C HIS A 264 0.60 2.99 -26.86
N ASP A 265 1.70 2.48 -27.46
CA ASP A 265 1.64 1.71 -28.70
C ASP A 265 1.33 0.22 -28.46
N LYS A 266 1.95 -0.36 -27.42
CA LYS A 266 1.87 -1.80 -27.13
C LYS A 266 0.80 -2.12 -26.11
N THR A 267 0.91 -1.58 -24.90
CA THR A 267 -0.01 -1.87 -23.80
C THR A 267 -1.38 -1.27 -24.04
N ARG A 268 -1.42 -0.03 -24.55
CA ARG A 268 -2.67 0.76 -24.76
C ARG A 268 -3.50 0.95 -23.50
N ALA A 269 -2.87 0.93 -22.33
CA ALA A 269 -3.51 1.17 -21.05
C ALA A 269 -3.99 2.62 -20.93
N PHE A 270 -4.98 2.87 -20.09
CA PHE A 270 -5.30 4.23 -19.66
C PHE A 270 -4.14 4.75 -18.82
N THR A 271 -3.49 5.80 -19.28
CA THR A 271 -2.23 6.25 -18.67
C THR A 271 -2.27 7.72 -18.28
N LEU A 272 -1.94 8.02 -17.05
CA LEU A 272 -1.61 9.35 -16.54
C LEU A 272 -0.09 9.39 -16.34
N PHE A 273 0.59 10.19 -17.14
CA PHE A 273 2.05 10.26 -17.18
C PHE A 273 2.51 11.67 -16.81
N ALA A 274 2.84 11.88 -15.54
CA ALA A 274 3.39 13.16 -15.09
C ALA A 274 4.90 13.20 -15.33
N THR A 275 5.37 14.28 -15.87
CA THR A 275 6.78 14.47 -16.21
C THR A 275 7.25 15.92 -16.07
N HIS A 276 8.53 16.09 -15.82
CA HIS A 276 9.24 17.35 -15.90
C HIS A 276 10.05 17.50 -17.21
N TYR A 277 10.07 16.43 -18.03
CA TYR A 277 10.71 16.47 -19.34
C TYR A 277 9.76 17.09 -20.36
N PHE A 278 10.04 18.33 -20.79
CA PHE A 278 9.21 19.03 -21.77
C PHE A 278 9.22 18.38 -23.15
N GLU A 279 10.30 17.67 -23.47
CA GLU A 279 10.44 16.94 -24.73
C GLU A 279 9.35 15.87 -24.91
N LEU A 280 8.86 15.28 -23.82
CA LEU A 280 7.74 14.32 -23.86
C LEU A 280 6.42 14.97 -24.32
N THR A 281 6.30 16.29 -24.26
CA THR A 281 5.10 16.98 -24.78
C THR A 281 4.98 16.92 -26.31
N GLU A 282 6.00 16.47 -27.01
CA GLU A 282 5.97 16.21 -28.44
C GLU A 282 5.31 14.88 -28.80
N LEU A 283 5.21 13.94 -27.84
CA LEU A 283 4.60 12.62 -28.06
C LEU A 283 3.18 12.70 -28.65
N PRO A 284 2.27 13.53 -28.15
CA PRO A 284 0.90 13.61 -28.70
C PRO A 284 0.83 14.09 -30.16
N ALA A 285 1.85 14.77 -30.67
CA ALA A 285 1.90 15.16 -32.09
C ALA A 285 2.03 13.93 -33.02
N LYS A 286 2.62 12.83 -32.52
CA LYS A 286 2.87 11.60 -33.26
C LYS A 286 1.93 10.46 -32.80
N ALA A 287 1.43 10.52 -31.57
CA ALA A 287 0.63 9.50 -30.89
C ALA A 287 -0.86 9.93 -30.83
N ARG A 288 -1.71 9.33 -31.67
CA ARG A 288 -3.11 9.72 -31.87
C ARG A 288 -3.99 9.69 -30.63
N HIS A 289 -3.64 8.85 -29.65
CA HIS A 289 -4.42 8.64 -28.43
C HIS A 289 -3.74 9.21 -27.19
N ALA A 290 -2.75 10.08 -27.37
CA ALA A 290 -2.12 10.85 -26.32
C ALA A 290 -2.53 12.32 -26.40
N VAL A 291 -2.67 12.97 -25.26
CA VAL A 291 -2.97 14.40 -25.15
C VAL A 291 -2.07 15.05 -24.11
N ASN A 292 -1.71 16.31 -24.33
CA ASN A 292 -1.03 17.09 -23.31
C ASN A 292 -2.03 17.74 -22.38
N MET A 293 -1.71 17.70 -21.09
CA MET A 293 -2.39 18.43 -20.03
C MET A 293 -1.33 19.14 -19.18
N HIS A 294 -1.70 20.24 -18.55
CA HIS A 294 -0.82 20.89 -17.59
C HIS A 294 -1.58 21.41 -16.38
N VAL A 295 -0.88 21.47 -15.27
CA VAL A 295 -1.42 22.14 -14.07
C VAL A 295 -1.15 23.63 -14.19
N ALA A 296 -2.23 24.42 -14.15
CA ALA A 296 -2.19 25.85 -14.36
C ALA A 296 -1.54 26.58 -13.18
N ALA A 297 -0.74 27.58 -13.50
CA ALA A 297 -0.16 28.51 -12.57
C ALA A 297 -0.29 29.94 -13.13
N ALA A 298 -0.57 30.90 -12.25
CA ALA A 298 -0.68 32.30 -12.62
C ALA A 298 0.49 33.10 -12.01
N GLU A 299 1.04 34.02 -12.79
CA GLU A 299 2.05 34.97 -12.30
C GLU A 299 1.31 36.16 -11.67
N ALA A 300 1.59 36.42 -10.39
CA ALA A 300 1.07 37.57 -9.65
C ALA A 300 2.26 38.52 -9.33
N GLY A 301 2.61 39.36 -10.30
CA GLY A 301 3.80 40.21 -10.21
C GLY A 301 5.10 39.38 -10.22
N ALA A 302 5.81 39.40 -9.11
CA ALA A 302 7.02 38.58 -8.96
C ALA A 302 6.75 37.18 -8.38
N ASP A 303 5.55 36.89 -7.90
CA ASP A 303 5.15 35.63 -7.27
C ASP A 303 4.37 34.73 -8.23
N ILE A 304 4.28 33.43 -7.88
CA ILE A 304 3.48 32.44 -8.58
C ILE A 304 2.36 31.95 -7.68
N VAL A 305 1.18 31.86 -8.24
CA VAL A 305 0.01 31.23 -7.62
C VAL A 305 -0.31 29.96 -8.36
N PHE A 306 -0.31 28.83 -7.65
CA PHE A 306 -0.72 27.54 -8.19
C PHE A 306 -2.25 27.48 -8.17
N LEU A 307 -2.85 27.32 -9.35
CA LEU A 307 -4.31 27.26 -9.47
C LEU A 307 -4.87 25.88 -9.18
N HIS A 308 -4.01 24.85 -9.14
CA HIS A 308 -4.38 23.44 -8.95
C HIS A 308 -5.43 22.94 -9.96
N GLU A 309 -5.59 23.64 -11.07
CA GLU A 309 -6.51 23.35 -12.16
C GLU A 309 -5.76 22.70 -13.31
N LEU A 310 -6.30 21.59 -13.83
CA LEU A 310 -5.75 20.89 -14.98
C LEU A 310 -6.33 21.46 -16.28
N GLN A 311 -5.47 21.93 -17.16
CA GLN A 311 -5.87 22.54 -18.44
C GLN A 311 -5.27 21.79 -19.64
N PRO A 312 -5.94 21.79 -20.81
CA PRO A 312 -5.41 21.21 -22.05
C PRO A 312 -4.14 21.89 -22.53
N GLY A 313 -3.25 21.12 -23.15
CA GLY A 313 -1.99 21.58 -23.71
C GLY A 313 -0.80 21.39 -22.76
N PRO A 314 0.43 21.59 -23.26
CA PRO A 314 1.64 21.52 -22.46
C PRO A 314 1.80 22.76 -21.58
N ALA A 315 2.51 22.66 -20.46
CA ALA A 315 2.94 23.84 -19.69
C ALA A 315 3.88 24.72 -20.51
N SER A 316 3.75 26.03 -20.37
CA SER A 316 4.56 26.99 -21.12
C SER A 316 5.99 27.10 -20.64
N ARG A 317 6.25 26.81 -19.35
CA ARG A 317 7.59 26.86 -18.70
C ARG A 317 7.63 26.10 -17.38
N SER A 318 8.84 25.86 -16.88
CA SER A 318 9.07 25.37 -15.52
C SER A 318 9.14 26.56 -14.55
N TYR A 319 8.58 26.42 -13.37
CA TYR A 319 8.53 27.47 -12.35
C TYR A 319 9.50 27.22 -11.20
N GLY A 320 10.57 26.43 -11.41
CA GLY A 320 11.52 26.03 -10.37
C GLY A 320 12.18 27.19 -9.64
N ILE A 321 12.56 28.24 -10.35
CA ILE A 321 13.20 29.44 -9.77
C ILE A 321 12.19 30.23 -8.91
N GLN A 322 10.94 30.34 -9.33
CA GLN A 322 9.88 31.00 -8.57
C GLN A 322 9.58 30.21 -7.28
N VAL A 323 9.53 28.89 -7.36
CA VAL A 323 9.35 28.00 -6.19
C VAL A 323 10.53 28.15 -5.22
N ALA A 324 11.77 28.19 -5.71
CA ALA A 324 12.96 28.41 -4.87
C ALA A 324 12.87 29.73 -4.10
N ARG A 325 12.36 30.78 -4.74
CA ARG A 325 12.13 32.07 -4.09
C ARG A 325 11.05 32.01 -3.01
N LEU A 326 9.91 31.36 -3.30
CA LEU A 326 8.85 31.15 -2.32
C LEU A 326 9.32 30.33 -1.10
N ALA A 327 10.26 29.40 -1.31
CA ALA A 327 10.91 28.65 -0.25
C ALA A 327 11.92 29.45 0.58
N GLY A 328 12.10 30.75 0.28
CA GLY A 328 13.01 31.63 1.04
C GLY A 328 14.47 31.53 0.64
N MET A 329 14.80 31.05 -0.55
CA MET A 329 16.17 30.98 -1.02
C MET A 329 16.76 32.40 -1.18
N PRO A 330 18.04 32.65 -0.80
CA PRO A 330 18.66 33.98 -0.88
C PRO A 330 18.54 34.60 -2.27
N ALA A 331 18.21 35.90 -2.34
CA ALA A 331 17.97 36.61 -3.60
C ALA A 331 19.14 36.54 -4.56
N ALA A 332 20.38 36.54 -4.06
CA ALA A 332 21.60 36.41 -4.87
C ALA A 332 21.64 35.07 -5.63
N VAL A 333 21.24 33.96 -4.96
CA VAL A 333 21.19 32.62 -5.57
C VAL A 333 20.08 32.55 -6.62
N VAL A 334 18.88 33.08 -6.31
CA VAL A 334 17.74 33.15 -7.24
C VAL A 334 18.09 33.97 -8.50
N ASN A 335 18.75 35.09 -8.34
CA ASN A 335 19.18 35.93 -9.47
C ASN A 335 20.22 35.20 -10.32
N HIS A 336 21.23 34.57 -9.71
CA HIS A 336 22.23 33.78 -10.43
C HIS A 336 21.57 32.64 -11.22
N ALA A 337 20.66 31.88 -10.58
CA ALA A 337 19.93 30.78 -11.22
C ALA A 337 19.09 31.27 -12.43
N ARG A 338 18.46 32.45 -12.32
CA ARG A 338 17.69 33.05 -13.43
C ARG A 338 18.59 33.39 -14.63
N HIS A 339 19.75 33.96 -14.40
CA HIS A 339 20.73 34.26 -15.49
C HIS A 339 21.25 32.95 -16.10
N ALA A 340 21.59 31.95 -15.29
CA ALA A 340 22.05 30.66 -15.77
C ALA A 340 20.95 29.95 -16.62
N LEU A 341 19.69 29.97 -16.17
CA LEU A 341 18.59 29.40 -16.93
C LEU A 341 18.40 30.07 -18.29
N ALA A 342 18.40 31.40 -18.32
CA ALA A 342 18.29 32.16 -19.59
C ALA A 342 19.42 31.82 -20.56
N ALA A 343 20.65 31.63 -20.07
CA ALA A 343 21.80 31.24 -20.89
C ALA A 343 21.64 29.81 -21.45
N LEU A 344 21.16 28.86 -20.62
CA LEU A 344 20.92 27.48 -21.02
C LEU A 344 19.79 27.39 -22.06
N GLU A 345 18.69 28.10 -21.86
CA GLU A 345 17.55 28.15 -22.81
C GLU A 345 17.97 28.76 -24.14
N GLY A 346 18.82 29.82 -24.10
CA GLY A 346 19.42 30.43 -25.31
C GLY A 346 20.32 29.45 -26.09
N GLN A 347 21.11 28.64 -25.40
CA GLN A 347 21.98 27.62 -26.03
C GLN A 347 21.12 26.48 -26.65
N GLN A 348 20.06 26.01 -25.97
CA GLN A 348 19.17 25.00 -26.50
C GLN A 348 18.47 25.48 -27.79
N THR A 349 18.06 26.73 -27.84
CA THR A 349 17.42 27.30 -29.04
C THR A 349 18.38 27.37 -30.22
N ALA A 350 19.67 27.61 -29.98
CA ALA A 350 20.71 27.67 -31.01
C ALA A 350 21.18 26.27 -31.48
N SER A 351 21.04 25.23 -30.64
CA SER A 351 21.55 23.88 -30.92
C SER A 351 20.49 22.91 -31.42
N ARG A 352 19.27 23.36 -31.75
CA ARG A 352 18.19 22.53 -32.26
C ARG A 352 18.44 22.05 -33.70
N GLU A 353 19.44 21.19 -33.90
CA GLU A 353 19.25 20.01 -34.75
C GLU A 353 18.48 18.99 -33.94
N GLN A 354 17.20 18.92 -34.17
CA GLN A 354 16.23 18.18 -33.36
C GLN A 354 16.47 16.69 -33.53
N VAL A 355 17.05 16.04 -32.54
CA VAL A 355 17.02 14.57 -32.44
C VAL A 355 15.56 14.17 -32.23
N ASP A 356 14.98 13.47 -33.20
CA ASP A 356 13.63 12.96 -33.09
C ASP A 356 13.58 11.80 -32.09
N LEU A 357 13.23 12.11 -30.83
CA LEU A 357 13.12 11.14 -29.71
C LEU A 357 12.07 10.05 -29.97
N PHE A 358 11.16 10.26 -30.90
CA PHE A 358 10.07 9.34 -31.25
C PHE A 358 10.23 8.76 -32.66
N ALA A 359 11.41 8.92 -33.28
CA ALA A 359 11.74 8.18 -34.50
C ALA A 359 11.66 6.68 -34.20
N PRO A 360 11.06 5.85 -35.07
CA PRO A 360 11.11 4.42 -34.89
C PRO A 360 12.59 4.00 -34.79
N PRO A 361 12.94 3.11 -33.83
CA PRO A 361 14.29 2.59 -33.79
C PRO A 361 14.65 2.04 -35.18
N PRO A 362 15.90 2.20 -35.63
CA PRO A 362 16.34 1.62 -36.90
C PRO A 362 15.92 0.16 -36.88
N ALA A 363 15.25 -0.29 -37.94
CA ALA A 363 14.76 -1.66 -38.05
C ALA A 363 15.91 -2.57 -37.64
N ALA A 364 15.69 -3.39 -36.61
CA ALA A 364 16.69 -4.37 -36.22
C ALA A 364 17.05 -5.12 -37.49
N MET A 365 18.29 -5.04 -37.93
CA MET A 365 18.76 -5.90 -38.99
C MET A 365 18.39 -7.30 -38.51
N ASP A 366 17.58 -7.97 -39.30
CA ASP A 366 17.18 -9.35 -39.05
C ASP A 366 18.52 -10.16 -39.15
N THR A 367 19.24 -10.14 -38.04
CA THR A 367 20.35 -11.07 -37.86
C THR A 367 19.66 -12.38 -37.63
N GLY A 368 19.53 -13.16 -38.70
CA GLY A 368 18.99 -14.50 -38.61
C GLY A 368 19.52 -15.22 -37.37
N PRO A 369 18.90 -16.33 -36.99
CA PRO A 369 19.21 -16.96 -35.71
C PRO A 369 20.72 -17.04 -35.52
N SER A 370 21.21 -16.65 -34.37
CA SER A 370 22.63 -16.71 -34.02
C SER A 370 23.14 -18.15 -34.24
N ALA A 371 24.43 -18.31 -34.49
CA ALA A 371 24.99 -19.65 -34.68
C ALA A 371 24.66 -20.61 -33.51
N ALA A 372 24.53 -20.05 -32.29
CA ALA A 372 24.13 -20.80 -31.11
C ALA A 372 22.64 -21.20 -31.14
N GLU A 373 21.75 -20.31 -31.57
CA GLU A 373 20.31 -20.61 -31.72
C GLU A 373 20.06 -21.61 -32.82
N ALA A 374 20.77 -21.50 -33.94
CA ALA A 374 20.68 -22.48 -35.03
C ALA A 374 21.20 -23.85 -34.59
N ALA A 375 22.30 -23.92 -33.86
CA ALA A 375 22.84 -25.14 -33.30
C ALA A 375 21.91 -25.76 -32.23
N LEU A 376 21.29 -24.94 -31.40
CA LEU A 376 20.32 -25.40 -30.39
C LEU A 376 19.04 -25.94 -31.03
N ALA A 377 18.54 -25.30 -32.08
CA ALA A 377 17.36 -25.76 -32.84
C ALA A 377 17.60 -27.10 -33.59
N ALA A 378 18.85 -27.42 -33.88
CA ALA A 378 19.23 -28.67 -34.54
C ALA A 378 19.42 -29.85 -33.57
N LEU A 379 19.40 -29.62 -32.25
CA LEU A 379 19.55 -30.66 -31.23
C LEU A 379 18.20 -31.29 -30.90
N ASP A 380 18.13 -32.61 -30.92
CA ASP A 380 17.01 -33.39 -30.42
C ASP A 380 17.35 -33.91 -29.00
N PRO A 381 16.78 -33.32 -27.91
CA PRO A 381 17.13 -33.69 -26.54
C PRO A 381 16.78 -35.13 -26.20
N ASP A 382 15.76 -35.70 -26.86
CA ASP A 382 15.30 -37.08 -26.60
C ASP A 382 16.17 -38.12 -27.27
N ALA A 383 16.97 -37.73 -28.25
CA ALA A 383 17.90 -38.61 -28.98
C ALA A 383 19.32 -38.61 -28.37
N LEU A 384 19.63 -37.71 -27.41
CA LEU A 384 20.98 -37.57 -26.86
C LEU A 384 21.19 -38.40 -25.59
N SER A 385 22.31 -39.09 -25.49
CA SER A 385 22.78 -39.64 -24.22
C SER A 385 23.25 -38.51 -23.28
N PRO A 386 23.30 -38.72 -21.94
CA PRO A 386 23.74 -37.67 -20.97
C PRO A 386 25.13 -37.09 -21.27
N ARG A 387 26.02 -37.88 -21.86
CA ARG A 387 27.38 -37.48 -22.23
C ARG A 387 27.37 -36.59 -23.48
N GLU A 388 26.59 -36.96 -24.49
CA GLU A 388 26.42 -36.17 -25.71
C GLU A 388 25.72 -34.84 -25.44
N ALA A 389 24.74 -34.80 -24.52
CA ALA A 389 24.10 -33.58 -24.10
C ALA A 389 25.10 -32.62 -23.43
N LEU A 390 26.00 -33.16 -22.60
CA LEU A 390 27.06 -32.36 -21.96
C LEU A 390 28.07 -31.82 -22.98
N ASP A 391 28.48 -32.64 -23.94
CA ASP A 391 29.39 -32.24 -25.01
C ASP A 391 28.78 -31.18 -25.93
N ALA A 392 27.47 -31.28 -26.22
CA ALA A 392 26.71 -30.28 -26.96
C ALA A 392 26.63 -28.93 -26.19
N LEU A 393 26.43 -28.95 -24.86
CA LEU A 393 26.46 -27.74 -24.03
C LEU A 393 27.82 -27.06 -24.02
N TYR A 394 28.92 -27.83 -24.01
CA TYR A 394 30.28 -27.28 -24.13
C TYR A 394 30.54 -26.69 -25.51
N ALA A 395 29.98 -27.27 -26.58
CA ALA A 395 30.09 -26.73 -27.93
C ALA A 395 29.32 -25.41 -28.09
N LEU A 396 28.13 -25.30 -27.50
CA LEU A 396 27.33 -24.08 -27.51
C LEU A 396 27.94 -22.94 -26.68
N LYS A 397 28.78 -23.27 -25.69
CA LYS A 397 29.46 -22.28 -24.82
C LYS A 397 30.69 -21.64 -25.48
N LYS A 398 31.26 -22.23 -26.54
CA LYS A 398 32.37 -21.65 -27.31
C LYS A 398 31.87 -20.61 -28.31
#